data_dc3121e1c4e016cd20a185836a348e4e
#
_entry.id   dc3121e1c4e016cd20a185836a348e4e
#
_cell.length_a   1.000
_cell.length_b   1.000
_cell.length_c   1.000
_cell.angle_alpha   90.00
_cell.angle_beta   90.00
_cell.angle_gamma   90.00
#
_symmetry.space_group_name_H-M   'P 1'
#
loop_
_entity.id
_entity.type
_entity.pdbx_description
1 polymer ?
#
loop_
_entity_poly.entity_id
_entity_poly.type
_entity_poly.pdbx_seq_one_letter_code
_entity_poly.pdbx_strand_id
1 'polypeptide(L)'
;MKYKNKSPPPNTKFVKYKNNYDELNKESYMKLTNTLLSTGALVALGLGMTLTTTTVHADSVTSTAHESIYHLTTKDGWSNDLQTIAWNSKGNYYDLYFLHSKTSDDPNEAGDQNWYHTTTKDFVHFTPQNEAIKADGPEAPYTWTSAWTGTVLVNNGQIAGVPKGAQVAYFSGLEKHDGGSQNIWGAWSSDNGKTFSHVLNGASPVIDHSWNFTSHNKVDERDPSVVYWHGKMLMYVAEGNEIGVYQSHDGIHCSKADPHGASKVGMGTYLRGINTQDSTPVECPALRTMKMPNGKTKQVLFFGAKAPHAGQTTGTYYIVGHLDQNGLFAPETDAKRLDQGSDYYGANFSGSSNLAEASRAIKSMGWVGNWSYTANGIHNDESANSAFTKHLGSYSVARNLELGNDMSIKSTPIVGQGKEVKHYNSVSKDHPINGINASSNRPFTNGRDTNGTIYNLLDVPSLSVNKLYNLHFYNTKSSYRGRIYIDIWQGNDYVRLNYDPSNGLYNVKTRSGELDRGRNGQAASSYYYDGLLGNGNGYIADSGVKNQHSVDLKVLTDKNSVEFFFPNGQSYTVARFNTNQKQDFKIFTEDPTNGNKVDVTQANLSQN
;
A
#
# COMPACT_ATOMS: atom_id res chain seq x y z
N MET A 1 -55.01 29.33 -6.20
CA MET A 1 -54.58 29.47 -4.79
C MET A 1 -53.13 29.96 -4.77
N LYS A 2 -52.94 31.16 -4.24
CA LYS A 2 -51.65 31.86 -4.18
C LYS A 2 -50.86 31.33 -2.96
N TYR A 3 -49.66 30.79 -3.17
CA TYR A 3 -48.73 30.57 -2.07
C TYR A 3 -47.72 31.72 -2.00
N LYS A 4 -47.70 32.39 -0.87
CA LYS A 4 -46.83 33.52 -0.54
C LYS A 4 -45.39 33.01 -0.23
N ASN A 5 -44.42 33.67 -0.86
CA ASN A 5 -43.02 33.64 -0.49
C ASN A 5 -42.83 34.16 0.94
N LYS A 6 -42.16 33.40 1.81
CA LYS A 6 -41.55 33.87 3.03
C LYS A 6 -40.03 33.86 2.88
N SER A 7 -39.46 35.05 2.98
CA SER A 7 -38.02 35.28 3.07
C SER A 7 -37.43 34.73 4.38
N PRO A 8 -36.16 34.26 4.39
CA PRO A 8 -35.49 33.82 5.61
C PRO A 8 -34.98 35.00 6.42
N PRO A 9 -34.77 34.82 7.76
CA PRO A 9 -34.33 35.87 8.66
C PRO A 9 -32.83 36.16 8.50
N PRO A 10 -32.37 37.36 8.85
CA PRO A 10 -30.98 37.78 8.72
C PRO A 10 -30.13 37.43 9.96
N ASN A 11 -28.82 37.26 9.70
CA ASN A 11 -27.71 37.27 10.66
C ASN A 11 -27.36 35.97 11.41
N THR A 12 -26.46 35.23 10.81
CA THR A 12 -25.45 34.51 11.59
C THR A 12 -24.08 35.04 11.20
N LYS A 13 -23.40 35.63 12.19
CA LYS A 13 -22.06 36.18 12.08
C LYS A 13 -21.05 35.05 11.88
N PHE A 14 -20.35 35.07 10.76
CA PHE A 14 -19.13 34.27 10.57
C PHE A 14 -18.04 34.85 11.48
N VAL A 15 -17.60 34.05 12.45
CA VAL A 15 -16.40 34.32 13.22
C VAL A 15 -15.20 33.88 12.37
N LYS A 16 -14.46 34.84 11.84
CA LYS A 16 -13.14 34.59 11.24
C LYS A 16 -12.17 34.26 12.36
N TYR A 17 -11.74 33.03 12.43
CA TYR A 17 -10.52 32.68 13.16
C TYR A 17 -9.31 33.18 12.38
N LYS A 18 -8.67 34.21 12.89
CA LYS A 18 -7.35 34.66 12.51
C LYS A 18 -6.34 33.68 13.14
N ASN A 19 -5.55 33.03 12.37
CA ASN A 19 -4.37 32.31 12.81
C ASN A 19 -3.33 33.30 13.32
N ASN A 20 -3.16 33.35 14.64
CA ASN A 20 -2.00 33.95 15.30
C ASN A 20 -0.97 32.83 15.53
N TYR A 21 -0.13 32.58 14.57
CA TYR A 21 1.12 31.82 14.71
C TYR A 21 2.24 32.58 13.97
N ASP A 22 2.55 33.76 14.46
CA ASP A 22 3.80 34.45 14.16
C ASP A 22 4.04 35.41 15.31
N GLU A 23 4.86 35.00 16.23
CA GLU A 23 5.64 35.76 17.21
C GLU A 23 5.83 34.98 18.52
N LEU A 24 6.69 33.98 18.51
CA LEU A 24 7.38 33.44 19.69
C LEU A 24 8.37 32.36 19.25
N ASN A 25 9.52 32.77 18.73
CA ASN A 25 10.76 32.00 18.76
C ASN A 25 11.88 32.72 17.98
N LYS A 26 12.28 33.88 18.47
CA LYS A 26 13.49 34.58 18.01
C LYS A 26 14.50 34.91 19.13
N GLU A 27 14.41 34.28 20.28
CA GLU A 27 15.36 34.58 21.38
C GLU A 27 16.03 33.37 22.07
N SER A 28 16.17 32.23 21.43
CA SER A 28 16.87 31.09 22.06
C SER A 28 18.03 30.50 21.27
N TYR A 29 18.46 31.09 20.17
CA TYR A 29 19.61 30.61 19.42
C TYR A 29 20.78 31.60 19.39
N MET A 30 21.27 32.01 20.55
CA MET A 30 22.57 32.69 20.66
C MET A 30 23.10 32.57 22.09
N LYS A 31 23.60 31.40 22.47
CA LYS A 31 24.54 31.20 23.59
C LYS A 31 24.87 29.71 23.71
N LEU A 32 25.80 29.22 22.91
CA LEU A 32 26.67 28.09 23.24
C LEU A 32 27.71 27.88 22.12
N THR A 33 28.53 28.88 21.88
CA THR A 33 29.84 28.69 21.24
C THR A 33 30.81 29.56 21.99
N ASN A 34 31.55 28.96 22.88
CA ASN A 34 32.87 29.34 23.37
C ASN A 34 33.15 28.59 24.65
N THR A 35 33.94 27.57 24.55
CA THR A 35 34.98 27.17 25.51
C THR A 35 35.41 25.74 25.18
N LEU A 36 36.58 25.61 24.61
CA LEU A 36 37.61 24.64 24.92
C LEU A 36 38.62 24.52 23.78
N LEU A 37 39.50 25.48 23.79
CA LEU A 37 40.85 25.34 23.21
C LEU A 37 41.80 25.43 24.37
N SER A 38 42.58 24.39 24.56
CA SER A 38 43.96 24.41 25.05
C SER A 38 44.37 23.06 25.59
N THR A 39 45.35 22.54 25.11
CA THR A 39 46.74 22.20 25.39
C THR A 39 46.99 20.83 24.74
N GLY A 40 47.84 20.61 23.80
CA GLY A 40 49.24 20.91 23.74
C GLY A 40 50.08 19.72 24.13
N ALA A 41 50.72 19.03 23.13
CA ALA A 41 52.12 18.62 23.22
C ALA A 41 52.52 17.72 22.03
N LEU A 42 53.50 18.19 21.28
CA LEU A 42 54.29 17.44 20.31
C LEU A 42 55.14 16.34 21.01
N VAL A 43 55.28 15.17 20.37
CA VAL A 43 56.57 14.50 20.25
C VAL A 43 56.65 13.80 18.90
N ALA A 44 57.70 14.15 18.14
CA ALA A 44 58.10 13.51 16.89
C ALA A 44 59.06 12.37 17.19
N LEU A 45 59.08 11.35 16.33
CA LEU A 45 60.24 10.69 15.72
C LEU A 45 60.00 9.21 15.48
N GLY A 46 60.28 8.79 14.25
CA GLY A 46 60.63 7.40 13.97
C GLY A 46 60.07 6.84 12.66
N LEU A 47 60.88 6.88 11.61
CA LEU A 47 60.69 6.20 10.34
C LEU A 47 60.42 4.69 10.49
N GLY A 48 59.47 4.21 9.72
CA GLY A 48 59.26 2.80 9.47
C GLY A 48 58.19 2.60 8.41
N MET A 49 58.61 2.55 7.12
CA MET A 49 57.71 2.09 6.06
C MET A 49 57.38 0.62 6.24
N THR A 50 56.16 0.33 6.57
CA THR A 50 55.52 -0.98 6.34
C THR A 50 54.27 -0.76 5.56
N LEU A 51 54.25 -1.29 4.33
CA LEU A 51 53.05 -1.44 3.51
C LEU A 51 52.09 -2.33 4.28
N THR A 52 51.13 -1.71 4.95
CA THR A 52 49.97 -2.42 5.45
C THR A 52 48.89 -2.32 4.39
N THR A 53 48.59 -3.45 3.77
CA THR A 53 47.34 -3.65 3.06
C THR A 53 46.21 -3.38 4.04
N THR A 54 45.54 -2.24 3.88
CA THR A 54 44.27 -1.99 4.56
C THR A 54 43.23 -2.92 3.96
N THR A 55 43.03 -4.05 4.62
CA THR A 55 41.74 -4.75 4.50
C THR A 55 40.70 -3.76 4.99
N VAL A 56 39.89 -3.26 4.08
CA VAL A 56 38.65 -2.59 4.41
C VAL A 56 37.80 -3.64 5.13
N HIS A 57 37.83 -3.62 6.45
CA HIS A 57 36.79 -4.26 7.21
C HIS A 57 35.50 -3.51 6.84
N ALA A 58 34.63 -4.21 6.12
CA ALA A 58 33.23 -3.82 6.11
C ALA A 58 32.82 -3.78 7.59
N ASP A 59 32.55 -2.57 8.08
CA ASP A 59 31.93 -2.41 9.39
C ASP A 59 30.71 -3.32 9.39
N SER A 60 30.71 -4.29 10.28
CA SER A 60 29.52 -5.07 10.58
C SER A 60 28.51 -4.08 11.13
N VAL A 61 27.62 -3.63 10.27
CA VAL A 61 26.46 -2.85 10.67
C VAL A 61 25.72 -3.72 11.67
N THR A 62 25.76 -3.32 12.94
CA THR A 62 24.98 -3.96 13.98
C THR A 62 23.53 -3.95 13.52
N SER A 63 22.97 -5.15 13.38
CA SER A 63 21.59 -5.40 12.95
C SER A 63 20.64 -4.54 13.78
N THR A 64 20.02 -3.56 13.12
CA THR A 64 19.00 -2.74 13.74
C THR A 64 17.69 -3.51 13.78
N ALA A 65 16.76 -3.12 14.65
CA ALA A 65 15.46 -3.78 14.81
C ALA A 65 14.65 -3.94 13.49
N HIS A 66 15.05 -3.24 12.42
CA HIS A 66 14.45 -3.30 11.09
C HIS A 66 14.80 -4.58 10.31
N GLU A 67 15.90 -5.26 10.60
CA GLU A 67 16.31 -6.46 9.86
C GLU A 67 15.42 -7.69 10.10
N SER A 68 14.52 -7.61 11.06
CA SER A 68 13.54 -8.69 11.32
C SER A 68 12.28 -8.59 10.47
N ILE A 69 12.16 -7.59 9.58
CA ILE A 69 11.00 -7.42 8.71
C ILE A 69 11.26 -8.17 7.40
N TYR A 70 10.36 -9.07 7.05
CA TYR A 70 10.42 -9.83 5.81
C TYR A 70 10.06 -8.97 4.60
N HIS A 71 9.08 -8.09 4.76
CA HIS A 71 8.56 -7.24 3.70
C HIS A 71 9.55 -6.16 3.27
N LEU A 72 9.43 -5.71 2.02
CA LEU A 72 10.16 -4.53 1.56
C LEU A 72 9.79 -3.33 2.44
N THR A 73 10.80 -2.67 2.98
CA THR A 73 10.66 -1.48 3.82
C THR A 73 11.88 -0.58 3.68
N THR A 74 11.82 0.64 4.15
CA THR A 74 12.94 1.57 4.24
C THR A 74 13.60 1.48 5.62
N LYS A 75 14.84 1.94 5.74
CA LYS A 75 15.55 1.95 7.04
C LYS A 75 15.07 3.04 7.98
N ASP A 76 14.66 4.15 7.42
CA ASP A 76 14.31 5.37 8.14
C ASP A 76 13.17 6.09 7.44
N GLY A 77 12.64 7.12 8.08
CA GLY A 77 11.57 7.95 7.56
C GLY A 77 10.29 7.17 7.34
N TRP A 78 9.55 7.57 6.35
CA TRP A 78 8.30 6.90 5.98
C TRP A 78 8.22 6.66 4.47
N SER A 79 7.46 5.64 4.09
CA SER A 79 7.20 5.28 2.71
C SER A 79 5.72 5.00 2.51
N ASN A 80 5.21 5.31 1.33
CA ASN A 80 3.83 5.07 0.98
C ASN A 80 3.71 4.49 -0.44
N ASP A 81 3.15 5.20 -1.40
CA ASP A 81 2.77 4.66 -2.70
C ASP A 81 3.91 3.97 -3.44
N LEU A 82 3.62 2.81 -3.98
CA LEU A 82 4.48 2.14 -4.94
C LEU A 82 4.23 2.72 -6.33
N GLN A 83 5.31 2.84 -7.11
CA GLN A 83 5.22 3.23 -8.50
C GLN A 83 5.14 1.99 -9.40
N THR A 84 5.17 2.16 -10.72
CA THR A 84 5.15 1.04 -11.65
C THR A 84 6.20 -0.02 -11.30
N ILE A 85 5.80 -1.28 -11.28
CA ILE A 85 6.71 -2.42 -11.24
C ILE A 85 7.19 -2.66 -12.68
N ALA A 86 8.36 -2.13 -13.02
CA ALA A 86 8.84 -2.12 -14.39
C ALA A 86 9.75 -3.31 -14.69
N TRP A 87 9.44 -4.07 -15.76
CA TRP A 87 10.34 -5.11 -16.23
C TRP A 87 11.54 -4.52 -16.97
N ASN A 88 12.73 -4.79 -16.47
CA ASN A 88 13.98 -4.37 -17.07
C ASN A 88 14.59 -5.53 -17.89
N SER A 89 14.36 -5.51 -19.19
CA SER A 89 14.83 -6.58 -20.08
C SER A 89 16.36 -6.64 -20.22
N LYS A 90 17.06 -5.52 -20.03
CA LYS A 90 18.52 -5.48 -20.08
C LYS A 90 19.17 -6.14 -18.86
N GLY A 91 18.55 -6.00 -17.69
CA GLY A 91 19.05 -6.54 -16.43
C GLY A 91 18.41 -7.89 -16.05
N ASN A 92 17.33 -8.30 -16.71
CA ASN A 92 16.53 -9.47 -16.37
C ASN A 92 16.05 -9.47 -14.92
N TYR A 93 15.50 -8.31 -14.51
CA TYR A 93 14.92 -8.08 -13.18
C TYR A 93 13.77 -7.10 -13.27
N TYR A 94 13.05 -6.90 -12.17
CA TYR A 94 12.07 -5.85 -12.02
C TYR A 94 12.69 -4.66 -11.28
N ASP A 95 12.48 -3.46 -11.81
CA ASP A 95 12.70 -2.21 -11.10
C ASP A 95 11.44 -1.90 -10.28
N LEU A 96 11.62 -1.58 -9.01
CA LEU A 96 10.58 -1.10 -8.12
C LEU A 96 10.94 0.31 -7.66
N TYR A 97 9.97 1.21 -7.79
CA TYR A 97 10.07 2.59 -7.33
C TYR A 97 8.98 2.86 -6.32
N PHE A 98 9.28 3.65 -5.30
CA PHE A 98 8.32 3.96 -4.24
C PHE A 98 8.61 5.32 -3.61
N LEU A 99 7.58 5.92 -3.05
CA LEU A 99 7.71 7.18 -2.34
C LEU A 99 8.42 6.97 -1.00
N HIS A 100 9.31 7.90 -0.69
CA HIS A 100 10.05 7.93 0.55
C HIS A 100 10.24 9.36 1.02
N SER A 101 10.09 9.59 2.32
CA SER A 101 10.49 10.83 2.99
C SER A 101 11.45 10.48 4.11
N LYS A 102 12.67 11.02 4.01
CA LYS A 102 13.74 10.74 4.96
C LYS A 102 13.71 11.68 6.15
N THR A 103 13.33 12.90 5.94
CA THR A 103 13.48 13.99 6.91
C THR A 103 12.25 14.25 7.73
N SER A 104 11.07 13.88 7.24
CA SER A 104 9.82 14.04 7.96
C SER A 104 9.40 12.74 8.60
N ASP A 105 9.11 12.79 9.89
CA ASP A 105 8.45 11.73 10.64
C ASP A 105 6.94 11.95 10.72
N ASP A 106 6.45 13.04 10.12
CA ASP A 106 5.02 13.36 10.00
C ASP A 106 4.60 13.37 8.53
N PRO A 107 3.78 12.42 8.09
CA PRO A 107 3.30 12.37 6.72
C PRO A 107 2.43 13.58 6.32
N ASN A 108 1.93 14.34 7.30
CA ASN A 108 1.20 15.58 7.03
C ASN A 108 2.12 16.77 6.75
N GLU A 109 3.38 16.68 7.12
CA GLU A 109 4.41 17.65 6.76
C GLU A 109 5.04 17.30 5.39
N ALA A 110 4.30 16.62 4.56
CA ALA A 110 4.69 16.20 3.23
C ALA A 110 5.34 17.34 2.45
N GLY A 111 6.59 17.22 2.18
CA GLY A 111 7.32 18.30 1.56
C GLY A 111 8.65 17.92 0.96
N ASP A 112 9.06 16.69 1.14
CA ASP A 112 10.34 16.19 0.71
C ASP A 112 10.27 14.74 0.22
N GLN A 113 9.09 14.30 -0.29
CA GLN A 113 9.00 12.99 -0.92
C GLN A 113 9.88 12.94 -2.14
N ASN A 114 10.68 11.89 -2.18
CA ASN A 114 11.49 11.50 -3.30
C ASN A 114 11.07 10.10 -3.77
N TRP A 115 11.55 9.68 -4.93
CA TRP A 115 11.44 8.28 -5.34
C TRP A 115 12.67 7.52 -4.91
N TYR A 116 12.47 6.45 -4.19
CA TYR A 116 13.47 5.42 -3.97
C TYR A 116 13.31 4.30 -4.99
N HIS A 117 14.41 3.58 -5.22
CA HIS A 117 14.51 2.50 -6.18
C HIS A 117 15.20 1.30 -5.56
N THR A 118 14.70 0.12 -5.89
CA THR A 118 15.34 -1.17 -5.66
C THR A 118 15.02 -2.11 -6.82
N THR A 119 15.74 -3.22 -6.91
CA THR A 119 15.46 -4.24 -7.93
C THR A 119 15.23 -5.61 -7.31
N THR A 120 14.50 -6.46 -8.03
CA THR A 120 14.28 -7.84 -7.63
C THR A 120 14.11 -8.74 -8.84
N LYS A 121 14.51 -10.02 -8.69
CA LYS A 121 14.26 -11.07 -9.70
C LYS A 121 13.08 -11.97 -9.32
N ASP A 122 12.76 -12.02 -8.03
CA ASP A 122 11.83 -13.00 -7.46
C ASP A 122 10.79 -12.40 -6.51
N PHE A 123 10.86 -11.10 -6.21
CA PHE A 123 10.02 -10.40 -5.24
C PHE A 123 10.17 -10.88 -3.79
N VAL A 124 11.26 -11.55 -3.52
CA VAL A 124 11.65 -11.99 -2.17
C VAL A 124 12.95 -11.31 -1.75
N HIS A 125 13.89 -11.21 -2.70
CA HIS A 125 15.20 -10.59 -2.49
C HIS A 125 15.24 -9.25 -3.21
N PHE A 126 15.64 -8.23 -2.47
CA PHE A 126 15.73 -6.86 -2.98
C PHE A 126 17.15 -6.33 -2.88
N THR A 127 17.59 -5.62 -3.91
CA THR A 127 18.89 -4.96 -3.89
C THR A 127 18.91 -3.76 -2.94
N PRO A 128 20.09 -3.27 -2.54
CA PRO A 128 20.17 -2.04 -1.75
C PRO A 128 19.46 -0.87 -2.46
N GLN A 129 18.74 -0.08 -1.66
CA GLN A 129 17.92 1.02 -2.15
C GLN A 129 18.78 2.25 -2.48
N ASN A 130 18.34 3.01 -3.49
CA ASN A 130 18.92 4.30 -3.84
C ASN A 130 17.82 5.31 -4.18
N GLU A 131 18.13 6.58 -4.10
CA GLU A 131 17.27 7.67 -4.54
C GLU A 131 17.24 7.73 -6.08
N ALA A 132 16.05 7.67 -6.67
CA ALA A 132 15.85 7.67 -8.12
C ALA A 132 15.40 9.03 -8.67
N ILE A 133 14.50 9.71 -7.96
CA ILE A 133 14.10 11.10 -8.24
C ILE A 133 14.18 11.88 -6.94
N LYS A 134 14.93 12.96 -6.94
CA LYS A 134 15.07 13.82 -5.77
C LYS A 134 13.79 14.60 -5.49
N ALA A 135 13.56 14.91 -4.22
CA ALA A 135 12.47 15.77 -3.80
C ALA A 135 12.57 17.13 -4.50
N ASP A 136 13.71 17.81 -4.36
CA ASP A 136 13.95 19.05 -5.08
C ASP A 136 14.40 18.76 -6.52
N GLY A 137 13.67 19.30 -7.46
CA GLY A 137 13.99 19.19 -8.89
C GLY A 137 15.31 19.89 -9.23
N PRO A 138 15.90 19.59 -10.41
CA PRO A 138 17.23 20.08 -10.79
C PRO A 138 17.34 21.61 -10.89
N GLU A 139 16.24 22.30 -11.02
CA GLU A 139 16.16 23.76 -11.03
C GLU A 139 15.34 24.30 -9.85
N ALA A 140 15.58 23.71 -8.67
CA ALA A 140 14.95 24.19 -7.45
C ALA A 140 15.14 25.73 -7.31
N PRO A 141 14.08 26.47 -6.88
CA PRO A 141 12.82 25.97 -6.34
C PRO A 141 11.66 25.85 -7.37
N TYR A 142 11.92 25.88 -8.65
CA TYR A 142 10.93 26.18 -9.68
C TYR A 142 10.37 24.96 -10.44
N THR A 143 10.98 23.78 -10.32
CA THR A 143 10.46 22.58 -10.98
C THR A 143 9.44 21.87 -10.08
N TRP A 144 9.90 21.23 -9.03
CA TRP A 144 9.06 20.61 -8.00
C TRP A 144 9.80 20.62 -6.65
N THR A 145 9.05 20.60 -5.57
CA THR A 145 9.57 20.50 -4.20
C THR A 145 9.34 19.11 -3.59
N SER A 146 8.52 18.28 -4.23
CA SER A 146 8.33 16.88 -3.90
C SER A 146 7.97 16.12 -5.16
N ALA A 147 8.53 14.93 -5.34
CA ALA A 147 8.17 14.00 -6.40
C ALA A 147 7.19 12.97 -5.87
N TRP A 148 5.93 13.06 -6.35
CA TRP A 148 4.84 12.20 -5.94
C TRP A 148 4.58 11.09 -6.96
N THR A 149 3.49 10.36 -6.78
CA THR A 149 3.17 9.15 -7.53
C THR A 149 3.14 9.33 -9.05
N GLY A 150 3.50 8.25 -9.73
CA GLY A 150 3.57 8.26 -11.20
C GLY A 150 3.84 6.89 -11.82
N THR A 151 4.28 6.90 -13.07
CA THR A 151 4.49 5.72 -13.90
C THR A 151 5.89 5.72 -14.51
N VAL A 152 6.52 4.55 -14.58
CA VAL A 152 7.72 4.31 -15.38
C VAL A 152 7.37 3.44 -16.58
N LEU A 153 7.86 3.83 -17.75
CA LEU A 153 7.74 3.05 -18.99
C LEU A 153 9.05 3.07 -19.78
N VAL A 154 9.18 2.16 -20.73
CA VAL A 154 10.33 2.13 -21.65
C VAL A 154 9.96 2.88 -22.93
N ASN A 155 10.79 3.86 -23.33
CA ASN A 155 10.58 4.58 -24.59
C ASN A 155 10.69 3.62 -25.79
N ASN A 156 9.58 3.46 -26.51
CA ASN A 156 9.52 2.68 -27.76
C ASN A 156 10.10 3.43 -28.97
N GLY A 157 10.57 4.67 -28.78
CA GLY A 157 11.06 5.60 -29.80
C GLY A 157 10.06 6.75 -30.09
N GLN A 158 8.94 6.81 -29.39
CA GLN A 158 7.90 7.83 -29.60
C GLN A 158 8.16 9.11 -28.78
N ILE A 159 8.84 9.00 -27.63
CA ILE A 159 9.08 10.15 -26.76
C ILE A 159 10.21 11.00 -27.34
N ALA A 160 9.88 12.24 -27.66
CA ALA A 160 10.81 13.18 -28.31
C ALA A 160 12.04 13.49 -27.42
N GLY A 161 13.22 13.50 -28.03
CA GLY A 161 14.47 13.82 -27.34
C GLY A 161 15.00 12.72 -26.41
N VAL A 162 14.31 11.58 -26.29
CA VAL A 162 14.70 10.47 -25.42
C VAL A 162 15.22 9.29 -26.24
N PRO A 163 16.35 8.67 -25.90
CA PRO A 163 16.84 7.48 -26.58
C PRO A 163 15.81 6.32 -26.52
N LYS A 164 15.62 5.63 -27.64
CA LYS A 164 14.80 4.42 -27.68
C LYS A 164 15.36 3.38 -26.71
N GLY A 165 14.48 2.78 -25.90
CA GLY A 165 14.86 1.80 -24.88
C GLY A 165 15.32 2.41 -23.55
N ALA A 166 15.33 3.73 -23.41
CA ALA A 166 15.53 4.39 -22.12
C ALA A 166 14.24 4.29 -21.29
N GLN A 167 14.38 4.20 -19.98
CA GLN A 167 13.25 4.30 -19.04
C GLN A 167 12.88 5.76 -18.85
N VAL A 168 11.58 6.03 -18.80
CA VAL A 168 11.00 7.35 -18.61
C VAL A 168 10.00 7.30 -17.48
N ALA A 169 10.15 8.19 -16.52
CA ALA A 169 9.19 8.42 -15.45
C ALA A 169 8.29 9.61 -15.79
N TYR A 170 6.99 9.45 -15.60
CA TYR A 170 6.03 10.53 -15.51
C TYR A 170 5.46 10.55 -14.11
N PHE A 171 5.49 11.68 -13.43
CA PHE A 171 5.15 11.77 -12.01
C PHE A 171 4.51 13.12 -11.68
N SER A 172 3.82 13.17 -10.56
CA SER A 172 3.28 14.42 -10.03
C SER A 172 4.39 15.16 -9.28
N GLY A 173 4.67 16.39 -9.69
CA GLY A 173 5.56 17.28 -8.96
C GLY A 173 4.72 18.26 -8.15
N LEU A 174 4.90 18.28 -6.83
CA LEU A 174 4.29 19.28 -5.97
C LEU A 174 5.06 20.58 -6.08
N GLU A 175 4.37 21.66 -6.38
CA GLU A 175 4.94 23.00 -6.51
C GLU A 175 4.42 23.91 -5.39
N LYS A 176 5.16 24.01 -4.30
CA LYS A 176 4.74 24.80 -3.13
C LYS A 176 4.61 26.28 -3.41
N HIS A 177 5.35 26.81 -4.37
CA HIS A 177 5.43 28.25 -4.65
C HIS A 177 4.20 28.81 -5.37
N ASP A 178 3.42 27.98 -6.05
CA ASP A 178 2.21 28.39 -6.75
C ASP A 178 0.90 27.97 -6.06
N GLY A 179 0.98 27.69 -4.76
CA GLY A 179 -0.14 27.31 -3.93
C GLY A 179 -0.44 25.82 -3.94
N GLY A 180 0.56 24.97 -4.23
CA GLY A 180 0.48 23.52 -4.12
C GLY A 180 -0.05 22.81 -5.37
N SER A 181 0.19 23.37 -6.55
CA SER A 181 -0.08 22.68 -7.82
C SER A 181 0.62 21.34 -7.89
N GLN A 182 -0.05 20.36 -8.47
CA GLN A 182 0.43 19.00 -8.62
C GLN A 182 0.55 18.69 -10.12
N ASN A 183 1.47 19.40 -10.78
CA ASN A 183 1.68 19.28 -12.21
C ASN A 183 2.32 17.94 -12.59
N ILE A 184 2.10 17.47 -13.82
CA ILE A 184 2.70 16.24 -14.31
C ILE A 184 4.03 16.57 -14.99
N TRP A 185 5.09 16.00 -14.46
CA TRP A 185 6.45 16.10 -14.95
C TRP A 185 6.91 14.82 -15.62
N GLY A 186 7.91 14.93 -16.47
CA GLY A 186 8.57 13.80 -17.07
C GLY A 186 10.09 13.89 -16.93
N ALA A 187 10.74 12.75 -16.69
CA ALA A 187 12.19 12.64 -16.68
C ALA A 187 12.62 11.27 -17.20
N TRP A 188 13.80 11.18 -17.82
CA TRP A 188 14.32 9.91 -18.32
C TRP A 188 15.68 9.54 -17.70
N SER A 189 15.97 8.26 -17.76
CA SER A 189 17.15 7.64 -17.17
C SER A 189 18.19 7.32 -18.23
N SER A 190 19.44 7.76 -18.01
CA SER A 190 20.60 7.34 -18.80
C SER A 190 21.39 6.19 -18.16
N ASP A 191 21.03 5.75 -16.95
CA ASP A 191 21.73 4.73 -16.15
C ASP A 191 20.88 3.46 -15.91
N ASN A 192 19.98 3.17 -16.85
CA ASN A 192 19.13 1.98 -16.86
C ASN A 192 18.14 1.94 -15.68
N GLY A 193 17.53 3.08 -15.37
CA GLY A 193 16.44 3.18 -14.38
C GLY A 193 16.89 3.44 -12.94
N LYS A 194 18.20 3.56 -12.69
CA LYS A 194 18.67 3.85 -11.33
C LYS A 194 18.33 5.27 -10.89
N THR A 195 18.47 6.23 -11.82
CA THR A 195 18.12 7.64 -11.58
C THR A 195 17.44 8.24 -12.80
N PHE A 196 16.59 9.26 -12.57
CA PHE A 196 15.90 10.02 -13.62
C PHE A 196 16.32 11.48 -13.51
N SER A 197 17.44 11.83 -14.14
CA SER A 197 18.05 13.15 -14.04
C SER A 197 17.83 14.06 -15.25
N HIS A 198 17.27 13.51 -16.34
CA HIS A 198 17.05 14.25 -17.58
C HIS A 198 15.58 14.65 -17.70
N VAL A 199 15.26 15.87 -17.28
CA VAL A 199 13.89 16.40 -17.32
C VAL A 199 13.44 16.58 -18.77
N LEU A 200 12.21 16.15 -19.05
CA LEU A 200 11.55 16.38 -20.32
C LEU A 200 11.08 17.84 -20.41
N ASN A 201 10.78 18.28 -21.64
CA ASN A 201 10.16 19.59 -21.90
C ASN A 201 10.91 20.80 -21.32
N GLY A 202 12.24 20.68 -21.14
CA GLY A 202 13.11 21.81 -20.79
C GLY A 202 12.67 22.56 -19.53
N ALA A 203 12.45 21.86 -18.41
CA ALA A 203 12.02 22.45 -17.14
C ALA A 203 10.57 22.99 -17.11
N SER A 204 9.70 22.46 -17.96
CA SER A 204 8.25 22.69 -17.90
C SER A 204 7.52 21.39 -17.69
N PRO A 205 6.36 21.37 -16.99
CA PRO A 205 5.56 20.16 -16.86
C PRO A 205 5.01 19.72 -18.23
N VAL A 206 4.74 18.44 -18.39
CA VAL A 206 4.07 17.91 -19.58
C VAL A 206 2.54 18.10 -19.53
N ILE A 207 1.99 18.20 -18.32
CA ILE A 207 0.63 18.68 -18.06
C ILE A 207 0.70 19.70 -16.95
N ASP A 208 0.31 20.91 -17.26
CA ASP A 208 0.24 22.03 -16.32
C ASP A 208 -1.20 22.24 -15.90
N HIS A 209 -1.52 21.84 -14.69
CA HIS A 209 -2.86 21.97 -14.11
C HIS A 209 -3.22 23.41 -13.73
N SER A 210 -2.27 24.35 -13.75
CA SER A 210 -2.57 25.77 -13.58
C SER A 210 -3.37 26.36 -14.73
N TRP A 211 -3.39 25.71 -15.90
CA TRP A 211 -4.04 26.18 -17.11
C TRP A 211 -5.49 25.69 -17.30
N ASN A 212 -6.11 25.13 -16.29
CA ASN A 212 -7.53 24.73 -16.31
C ASN A 212 -7.95 23.83 -17.47
N PHE A 213 -7.21 22.78 -17.76
CA PHE A 213 -7.68 21.75 -18.67
C PHE A 213 -8.94 21.05 -18.12
N THR A 214 -9.07 20.98 -16.83
CA THR A 214 -10.24 20.47 -16.13
C THR A 214 -10.82 21.57 -15.25
N SER A 215 -12.08 21.49 -14.93
CA SER A 215 -12.77 22.42 -14.04
C SER A 215 -12.46 22.16 -12.56
N HIS A 216 -11.44 21.34 -12.26
CA HIS A 216 -11.16 20.81 -10.94
C HIS A 216 -10.09 21.60 -10.20
N ASN A 217 -9.99 21.33 -8.92
CA ASN A 217 -9.05 21.95 -8.03
C ASN A 217 -7.63 21.42 -8.31
N LYS A 218 -6.72 22.28 -8.75
CA LYS A 218 -5.32 21.94 -9.03
C LYS A 218 -4.56 21.20 -7.92
N VAL A 219 -5.15 21.10 -6.75
CA VAL A 219 -4.59 20.42 -5.56
C VAL A 219 -4.90 18.92 -5.53
N ASP A 220 -5.87 18.44 -6.33
CA ASP A 220 -6.27 17.02 -6.37
C ASP A 220 -6.12 16.42 -7.78
N GLU A 221 -5.17 16.92 -8.57
CA GLU A 221 -4.89 16.48 -9.93
C GLU A 221 -3.48 15.89 -10.00
N ARG A 222 -3.35 14.53 -9.92
CA ARG A 222 -2.07 13.84 -9.72
C ARG A 222 -2.08 12.40 -10.22
N ASP A 223 -0.94 11.71 -10.05
CA ASP A 223 -0.74 10.27 -10.20
C ASP A 223 -0.93 9.77 -11.64
N PRO A 224 -0.11 10.19 -12.61
CA PRO A 224 -0.28 9.82 -14.00
C PRO A 224 0.01 8.33 -14.24
N SER A 225 -0.91 7.65 -14.91
CA SER A 225 -0.69 6.34 -15.52
C SER A 225 -0.52 6.50 -17.02
N VAL A 226 0.66 6.21 -17.54
CA VAL A 226 1.00 6.44 -18.94
C VAL A 226 1.16 5.14 -19.69
N VAL A 227 0.49 5.03 -20.84
CA VAL A 227 0.46 3.82 -21.67
C VAL A 227 0.54 4.14 -23.16
N TYR A 228 1.04 3.20 -23.96
CA TYR A 228 1.02 3.25 -25.42
C TYR A 228 -0.27 2.63 -25.96
N TRP A 229 -0.93 3.32 -26.87
CA TRP A 229 -2.15 2.85 -27.49
C TRP A 229 -2.34 3.42 -28.91
N HIS A 230 -2.44 2.56 -29.92
CA HIS A 230 -2.69 2.92 -31.32
C HIS A 230 -1.80 4.06 -31.87
N GLY A 231 -0.49 3.99 -31.60
CA GLY A 231 0.49 4.96 -32.09
C GLY A 231 0.52 6.30 -31.36
N LYS A 232 -0.21 6.42 -30.27
CA LYS A 232 -0.15 7.55 -29.34
C LYS A 232 0.05 7.07 -27.90
N MET A 233 0.37 7.97 -27.01
CA MET A 233 0.39 7.77 -25.58
C MET A 233 -0.92 8.27 -24.99
N LEU A 234 -1.45 7.54 -24.02
CA LEU A 234 -2.56 7.97 -23.18
C LEU A 234 -2.03 8.17 -21.76
N MET A 235 -2.50 9.23 -21.11
CA MET A 235 -2.20 9.55 -19.72
C MET A 235 -3.52 9.63 -18.95
N TYR A 236 -3.68 8.73 -17.99
CA TYR A 236 -4.82 8.69 -17.06
C TYR A 236 -4.37 9.36 -15.77
N VAL A 237 -4.97 10.48 -15.41
CA VAL A 237 -4.59 11.32 -14.27
C VAL A 237 -5.76 11.38 -13.30
N ALA A 238 -5.51 11.14 -12.01
CA ALA A 238 -6.52 11.32 -10.98
C ALA A 238 -6.86 12.81 -10.83
N GLU A 239 -8.15 13.14 -10.88
CA GLU A 239 -8.66 14.52 -10.86
C GLU A 239 -9.88 14.61 -9.93
N GLY A 240 -9.62 14.63 -8.62
CA GLY A 240 -10.68 14.54 -7.62
C GLY A 240 -11.41 13.21 -7.68
N ASN A 241 -12.72 13.20 -7.88
CA ASN A 241 -13.54 11.99 -8.02
C ASN A 241 -13.65 11.47 -9.47
N GLU A 242 -12.78 11.91 -10.35
CA GLU A 242 -12.74 11.54 -11.76
C GLU A 242 -11.32 11.18 -12.17
N ILE A 243 -11.16 10.57 -13.32
CA ILE A 243 -9.87 10.33 -13.94
C ILE A 243 -9.85 11.03 -15.29
N GLY A 244 -9.04 12.07 -15.42
CA GLY A 244 -8.80 12.76 -16.66
C GLY A 244 -8.02 11.89 -17.64
N VAL A 245 -8.31 12.00 -18.94
CA VAL A 245 -7.62 11.24 -19.98
C VAL A 245 -7.02 12.19 -21.00
N TYR A 246 -5.72 12.15 -21.11
CA TYR A 246 -4.92 12.95 -22.02
C TYR A 246 -4.28 12.05 -23.07
N GLN A 247 -3.91 12.65 -24.20
CA GLN A 247 -3.15 11.98 -25.26
C GLN A 247 -1.94 12.80 -25.66
N SER A 248 -0.90 12.13 -26.12
CA SER A 248 0.30 12.73 -26.68
C SER A 248 0.87 11.87 -27.80
N HIS A 249 1.40 12.50 -28.84
CA HIS A 249 2.10 11.82 -29.93
C HIS A 249 3.62 11.78 -29.73
N ASP A 250 4.14 12.62 -28.87
CA ASP A 250 5.58 12.77 -28.64
C ASP A 250 6.00 12.63 -27.17
N GLY A 251 5.04 12.35 -26.27
CA GLY A 251 5.27 12.19 -24.84
C GLY A 251 5.51 13.49 -24.07
N ILE A 252 5.47 14.65 -24.75
CA ILE A 252 5.76 15.96 -24.16
C ILE A 252 4.53 16.88 -24.27
N HIS A 253 3.95 16.97 -25.45
CA HIS A 253 2.80 17.83 -25.70
C HIS A 253 1.51 17.02 -25.53
N CYS A 254 0.75 17.37 -24.51
CA CYS A 254 -0.48 16.69 -24.14
C CYS A 254 -1.70 17.50 -24.54
N SER A 255 -2.76 16.79 -24.94
CA SER A 255 -4.09 17.35 -25.20
C SER A 255 -5.15 16.41 -24.64
N LYS A 256 -6.40 16.86 -24.57
CA LYS A 256 -7.52 15.98 -24.21
C LYS A 256 -7.61 14.81 -25.19
N ALA A 257 -7.83 13.60 -24.70
CA ALA A 257 -7.98 12.42 -25.54
C ALA A 257 -9.27 12.47 -26.37
N ASP A 258 -10.34 13.04 -25.81
CA ASP A 258 -11.54 13.41 -26.53
C ASP A 258 -11.63 14.94 -26.65
N PRO A 259 -11.30 15.53 -27.82
CA PRO A 259 -11.32 16.98 -27.98
C PRO A 259 -12.74 17.56 -28.00
N HIS A 260 -13.75 16.74 -28.23
CA HIS A 260 -15.16 17.15 -28.38
C HIS A 260 -16.03 16.77 -27.18
N GLY A 261 -15.54 15.90 -26.32
CA GLY A 261 -16.25 15.36 -25.15
C GLY A 261 -15.60 15.70 -23.83
N ALA A 262 -16.02 14.97 -22.81
CA ALA A 262 -15.58 15.20 -21.43
C ALA A 262 -14.13 14.77 -21.16
N SER A 263 -13.52 13.95 -22.01
CA SER A 263 -12.15 13.42 -21.88
C SER A 263 -11.78 12.91 -20.48
N LYS A 264 -12.70 12.20 -19.83
CA LYS A 264 -12.57 11.72 -18.46
C LYS A 264 -13.37 10.45 -18.21
N VAL A 265 -13.00 9.72 -17.16
CA VAL A 265 -13.77 8.62 -16.60
C VAL A 265 -14.41 9.11 -15.30
N GLY A 266 -15.73 9.26 -15.29
CA GLY A 266 -16.46 9.64 -14.09
C GLY A 266 -16.55 8.47 -13.12
N MET A 267 -15.93 8.60 -11.96
CA MET A 267 -15.81 7.50 -11.00
C MET A 267 -17.01 7.38 -10.07
N GLY A 268 -17.75 8.47 -9.84
CA GLY A 268 -18.86 8.49 -8.87
C GLY A 268 -19.95 7.44 -9.11
N THR A 269 -20.22 7.10 -10.37
CA THR A 269 -21.20 6.06 -10.71
C THR A 269 -20.73 4.67 -10.36
N TYR A 270 -19.44 4.38 -10.50
CA TYR A 270 -18.84 3.06 -10.30
C TYR A 270 -18.44 2.81 -8.85
N LEU A 271 -18.30 3.88 -8.07
CA LEU A 271 -18.06 3.84 -6.64
C LEU A 271 -19.33 3.76 -5.80
N ARG A 272 -20.48 3.52 -6.42
CA ARG A 272 -21.77 3.35 -5.72
C ARG A 272 -21.64 2.26 -4.65
N GLY A 273 -22.02 2.60 -3.43
CA GLY A 273 -21.89 1.71 -2.27
C GLY A 273 -20.47 1.62 -1.69
N ILE A 274 -19.45 2.19 -2.35
CA ILE A 274 -18.09 2.32 -1.83
C ILE A 274 -17.90 3.72 -1.24
N ASN A 275 -18.40 4.74 -1.94
CA ASN A 275 -18.37 6.11 -1.48
C ASN A 275 -19.72 6.78 -1.79
N THR A 276 -20.35 7.32 -0.78
CA THR A 276 -21.62 8.05 -0.92
C THR A 276 -21.44 9.56 -1.07
N GLN A 277 -20.20 10.04 -1.02
CA GLN A 277 -19.90 11.47 -1.14
C GLN A 277 -19.08 11.73 -2.40
N ASP A 278 -19.58 12.62 -3.23
CA ASP A 278 -18.96 13.04 -4.49
C ASP A 278 -17.60 13.76 -4.33
N SER A 279 -17.12 13.91 -3.09
CA SER A 279 -15.93 14.68 -2.75
C SER A 279 -14.71 13.84 -2.36
N THR A 280 -14.81 12.50 -2.39
CA THR A 280 -13.64 11.67 -2.05
C THR A 280 -12.76 11.47 -3.27
N PRO A 281 -11.50 11.93 -3.26
CA PRO A 281 -10.63 11.78 -4.39
C PRO A 281 -10.28 10.31 -4.64
N VAL A 282 -10.15 9.96 -5.92
CA VAL A 282 -9.46 8.76 -6.37
C VAL A 282 -7.99 9.08 -6.58
N GLU A 283 -7.12 8.08 -6.43
CA GLU A 283 -5.67 8.25 -6.52
C GLU A 283 -5.04 7.07 -7.29
N CYS A 284 -3.82 7.23 -7.72
CA CYS A 284 -2.98 6.17 -8.27
C CYS A 284 -3.64 5.33 -9.38
N PRO A 285 -4.24 5.92 -10.43
CA PRO A 285 -4.80 5.13 -11.51
C PRO A 285 -3.70 4.29 -12.19
N ALA A 286 -4.03 3.06 -12.59
CA ALA A 286 -3.13 2.22 -13.38
C ALA A 286 -3.94 1.39 -14.38
N LEU A 287 -3.67 1.57 -15.68
CA LEU A 287 -4.36 0.87 -16.75
C LEU A 287 -3.51 -0.28 -17.28
N ARG A 288 -4.07 -1.50 -17.35
CA ARG A 288 -3.38 -2.68 -17.87
C ARG A 288 -4.31 -3.51 -18.75
N THR A 289 -3.75 -4.20 -19.75
CA THR A 289 -4.48 -5.20 -20.51
C THR A 289 -4.19 -6.60 -19.95
N MET A 290 -5.24 -7.30 -19.55
CA MET A 290 -5.14 -8.64 -18.99
C MET A 290 -5.85 -9.67 -19.89
N LYS A 291 -5.25 -10.88 -19.96
CA LYS A 291 -5.79 -12.00 -20.72
C LYS A 291 -6.52 -12.97 -19.79
N MET A 292 -7.78 -13.22 -20.10
CA MET A 292 -8.65 -14.15 -19.37
C MET A 292 -8.36 -15.62 -19.75
N PRO A 293 -8.80 -16.62 -18.96
CA PRO A 293 -8.63 -18.05 -19.29
C PRO A 293 -9.24 -18.45 -20.63
N ASN A 294 -10.36 -17.84 -21.03
CA ASN A 294 -11.02 -18.08 -22.32
C ASN A 294 -10.31 -17.44 -23.53
N GLY A 295 -9.14 -16.84 -23.32
CA GLY A 295 -8.34 -16.19 -24.36
C GLY A 295 -8.74 -14.74 -24.69
N LYS A 296 -9.88 -14.25 -24.22
CA LYS A 296 -10.27 -12.86 -24.39
C LYS A 296 -9.39 -11.93 -23.56
N THR A 297 -9.27 -10.69 -23.99
CA THR A 297 -8.53 -9.64 -23.30
C THR A 297 -9.48 -8.55 -22.82
N LYS A 298 -9.15 -7.95 -21.69
CA LYS A 298 -9.85 -6.79 -21.13
C LYS A 298 -8.85 -5.78 -20.62
N GLN A 299 -9.22 -4.52 -20.66
CA GLN A 299 -8.53 -3.49 -19.90
C GLN A 299 -9.04 -3.53 -18.45
N VAL A 300 -8.11 -3.38 -17.52
CA VAL A 300 -8.40 -3.26 -16.10
C VAL A 300 -7.83 -1.94 -15.62
N LEU A 301 -8.70 -1.11 -15.09
CA LEU A 301 -8.34 0.16 -14.47
C LEU A 301 -8.29 -0.05 -12.96
N PHE A 302 -7.09 0.01 -12.40
CA PHE A 302 -6.85 -0.01 -10.95
C PHE A 302 -6.78 1.42 -10.44
N PHE A 303 -7.16 1.63 -9.18
CA PHE A 303 -7.08 2.95 -8.54
C PHE A 303 -7.20 2.83 -7.02
N GLY A 304 -6.69 3.82 -6.30
CA GLY A 304 -6.94 4.03 -4.89
C GLY A 304 -8.22 4.82 -4.65
N ALA A 305 -8.95 4.51 -3.61
CA ALA A 305 -10.07 5.35 -3.15
C ALA A 305 -10.05 5.47 -1.63
N LYS A 306 -10.19 6.70 -1.16
CA LYS A 306 -10.37 6.99 0.27
C LYS A 306 -11.85 6.94 0.58
N ALA A 307 -12.29 6.00 1.39
CA ALA A 307 -13.70 5.82 1.71
C ALA A 307 -13.93 5.95 3.22
N PRO A 308 -14.05 7.17 3.76
CA PRO A 308 -14.18 7.37 5.19
C PRO A 308 -15.58 7.05 5.74
N HIS A 309 -16.56 6.72 4.90
CA HIS A 309 -17.95 6.57 5.34
C HIS A 309 -18.59 5.27 4.87
N ALA A 310 -19.64 4.85 5.54
CA ALA A 310 -20.49 3.70 5.21
C ALA A 310 -19.86 2.30 5.40
N GLY A 311 -18.92 2.12 6.32
CA GLY A 311 -18.35 0.80 6.64
C GLY A 311 -17.44 0.25 5.56
N GLN A 312 -16.99 1.09 4.64
CA GLN A 312 -16.02 0.73 3.64
C GLN A 312 -14.72 1.52 3.83
N THR A 313 -13.62 0.88 3.52
CA THR A 313 -12.31 1.41 3.87
C THR A 313 -11.63 2.06 2.69
N THR A 314 -10.69 2.93 2.99
CA THR A 314 -9.59 3.25 2.08
C THR A 314 -9.00 1.94 1.54
N GLY A 315 -8.72 1.85 0.24
CA GLY A 315 -8.17 0.64 -0.37
C GLY A 315 -7.89 0.80 -1.85
N THR A 316 -7.29 -0.23 -2.41
CA THR A 316 -7.10 -0.35 -3.85
C THR A 316 -8.28 -1.11 -4.46
N TYR A 317 -8.79 -0.56 -5.55
CA TYR A 317 -9.94 -1.06 -6.30
C TYR A 317 -9.58 -1.32 -7.76
N TYR A 318 -10.43 -2.02 -8.46
CA TYR A 318 -10.34 -2.21 -9.90
C TYR A 318 -11.70 -2.22 -10.57
N ILE A 319 -11.72 -1.82 -11.85
CA ILE A 319 -12.85 -1.93 -12.76
C ILE A 319 -12.39 -2.63 -14.02
N VAL A 320 -13.19 -3.54 -14.57
CA VAL A 320 -12.91 -4.23 -15.83
C VAL A 320 -13.73 -3.60 -16.94
N GLY A 321 -13.12 -3.38 -18.11
CA GLY A 321 -13.77 -2.75 -19.24
C GLY A 321 -12.96 -2.85 -20.53
N HIS A 322 -13.16 -1.86 -21.39
CA HIS A 322 -12.44 -1.69 -22.65
C HIS A 322 -12.19 -0.20 -22.91
N LEU A 323 -11.38 0.12 -23.92
CA LEU A 323 -11.23 1.49 -24.38
C LEU A 323 -12.14 1.76 -25.58
N ASP A 324 -12.74 2.94 -25.61
CA ASP A 324 -13.47 3.44 -26.78
C ASP A 324 -12.49 3.91 -27.88
N GLN A 325 -13.05 4.45 -28.97
CA GLN A 325 -12.27 4.93 -30.12
C GLN A 325 -11.33 6.12 -29.80
N ASN A 326 -11.58 6.85 -28.74
CA ASN A 326 -10.79 7.99 -28.31
C ASN A 326 -9.69 7.56 -27.29
N GLY A 327 -9.80 6.34 -26.76
CA GLY A 327 -8.94 5.83 -25.71
C GLY A 327 -9.46 6.11 -24.30
N LEU A 328 -10.76 6.44 -24.16
CA LEU A 328 -11.39 6.57 -22.86
C LEU A 328 -11.83 5.19 -22.36
N PHE A 329 -11.62 4.94 -21.08
CA PHE A 329 -12.02 3.69 -20.46
C PHE A 329 -13.55 3.62 -20.32
N ALA A 330 -14.13 2.59 -20.89
CA ALA A 330 -15.55 2.25 -20.81
C ALA A 330 -15.76 1.06 -19.87
N PRO A 331 -16.26 1.27 -18.64
CA PRO A 331 -16.48 0.22 -17.67
C PRO A 331 -17.51 -0.82 -18.09
N GLU A 332 -17.24 -2.10 -17.81
CA GLU A 332 -18.17 -3.23 -17.97
C GLU A 332 -18.57 -3.83 -16.61
N THR A 333 -17.88 -3.46 -15.54
CA THR A 333 -18.20 -3.88 -14.16
C THR A 333 -18.26 -2.67 -13.25
N ASP A 334 -18.92 -2.84 -12.10
CA ASP A 334 -18.72 -1.93 -10.97
C ASP A 334 -17.31 -2.10 -10.39
N ALA A 335 -16.89 -1.13 -9.58
CA ALA A 335 -15.64 -1.21 -8.86
C ALA A 335 -15.66 -2.34 -7.82
N LYS A 336 -14.58 -3.11 -7.80
CA LYS A 336 -14.36 -4.20 -6.83
C LYS A 336 -13.08 -3.93 -6.06
N ARG A 337 -13.05 -4.32 -4.78
CA ARG A 337 -11.82 -4.25 -3.99
C ARG A 337 -10.81 -5.28 -4.48
N LEU A 338 -9.56 -4.86 -4.59
CA LEU A 338 -8.45 -5.77 -4.90
C LEU A 338 -8.00 -6.55 -3.67
N ASP A 339 -7.97 -5.89 -2.52
CA ASP A 339 -7.72 -6.47 -1.21
C ASP A 339 -8.84 -6.07 -0.26
N GLN A 340 -9.32 -7.00 0.55
CA GLN A 340 -10.47 -6.76 1.44
C GLN A 340 -10.06 -6.05 2.75
N GLY A 341 -8.76 -5.95 3.02
CA GLY A 341 -8.22 -5.30 4.21
C GLY A 341 -8.12 -3.78 4.08
N SER A 342 -7.80 -3.17 5.20
CA SER A 342 -7.65 -1.72 5.32
C SER A 342 -6.31 -1.21 4.77
N ASP A 343 -5.31 -2.08 4.67
CA ASP A 343 -3.92 -1.69 4.53
C ASP A 343 -3.29 -2.28 3.27
N TYR A 344 -3.91 -2.00 2.13
CA TYR A 344 -3.39 -2.26 0.80
C TYR A 344 -3.71 -1.05 -0.08
N TYR A 345 -2.90 -0.01 0.04
CA TYR A 345 -3.13 1.27 -0.61
C TYR A 345 -1.93 1.69 -1.44
N GLY A 346 -2.08 2.74 -2.30
CA GLY A 346 -1.01 3.21 -3.16
C GLY A 346 -0.34 2.07 -3.95
N ALA A 347 -1.12 1.07 -4.32
CA ALA A 347 -0.62 -0.12 -5.01
C ALA A 347 -0.28 0.18 -6.46
N ASN A 348 0.74 -0.51 -6.97
CA ASN A 348 1.04 -0.45 -8.39
C ASN A 348 1.34 -1.84 -8.97
N PHE A 349 1.52 -1.87 -10.30
CA PHE A 349 1.36 -3.09 -11.09
C PHE A 349 2.46 -3.23 -12.13
N SER A 350 2.87 -4.47 -12.36
CA SER A 350 3.65 -4.83 -13.54
C SER A 350 2.75 -4.92 -14.79
N GLY A 351 3.31 -5.40 -15.87
CA GLY A 351 2.64 -5.55 -17.15
C GLY A 351 3.15 -4.55 -18.17
N SER A 352 2.85 -4.80 -19.44
CA SER A 352 3.29 -3.92 -20.51
C SER A 352 2.58 -2.57 -20.43
N SER A 353 3.33 -1.49 -20.65
CA SER A 353 2.76 -0.18 -20.95
C SER A 353 2.14 -0.10 -22.35
N ASN A 354 2.41 -1.04 -23.24
CA ASN A 354 1.74 -1.18 -24.53
C ASN A 354 0.44 -1.97 -24.35
N LEU A 355 -0.69 -1.30 -24.45
CA LEU A 355 -2.01 -1.92 -24.26
C LEU A 355 -2.39 -2.97 -25.30
N ALA A 356 -1.65 -3.10 -26.41
CA ALA A 356 -1.79 -4.20 -27.34
C ALA A 356 -1.23 -5.52 -26.79
N GLU A 357 -0.41 -5.47 -25.74
CA GLU A 357 0.24 -6.61 -25.12
C GLU A 357 -0.49 -7.01 -23.83
N ALA A 358 -1.22 -8.10 -23.89
CA ALA A 358 -2.00 -8.61 -22.76
C ALA A 358 -1.19 -9.59 -21.92
N SER A 359 -1.19 -9.39 -20.62
CA SER A 359 -0.57 -10.29 -19.64
C SER A 359 -1.58 -11.28 -19.07
N ARG A 360 -1.21 -12.55 -18.95
CA ARG A 360 -2.03 -13.56 -18.25
C ARG A 360 -2.03 -13.33 -16.74
N ALA A 361 -0.90 -12.92 -16.21
CA ALA A 361 -0.74 -12.53 -14.81
C ALA A 361 0.13 -11.29 -14.73
N ILE A 362 -0.18 -10.41 -13.81
CA ILE A 362 0.61 -9.23 -13.47
C ILE A 362 1.02 -9.30 -12.00
N LYS A 363 2.12 -8.64 -11.66
CA LYS A 363 2.57 -8.51 -10.27
C LYS A 363 1.96 -7.25 -9.68
N SER A 364 1.67 -7.28 -8.39
CA SER A 364 1.26 -6.11 -7.62
C SER A 364 1.86 -6.15 -6.22
N MET A 365 2.13 -5.00 -5.69
CA MET A 365 2.44 -4.73 -4.29
C MET A 365 1.68 -3.47 -3.88
N GLY A 366 1.30 -3.38 -2.63
CA GLY A 366 0.64 -2.20 -2.07
C GLY A 366 1.33 -1.74 -0.79
N TRP A 367 1.20 -0.48 -0.46
CA TRP A 367 1.61 0.06 0.82
C TRP A 367 0.76 -0.58 1.93
N VAL A 368 1.43 -1.16 2.93
CA VAL A 368 0.79 -1.63 4.16
C VAL A 368 0.58 -0.42 5.07
N GLY A 369 -0.45 0.33 4.77
CA GLY A 369 -0.75 1.58 5.42
C GLY A 369 -2.13 2.12 5.03
N ASN A 370 -2.58 3.09 5.81
CA ASN A 370 -3.87 3.73 5.63
C ASN A 370 -3.79 5.20 6.10
N TRP A 371 -4.19 6.12 5.24
CA TRP A 371 -4.17 7.54 5.55
C TRP A 371 -5.01 7.93 6.77
N SER A 372 -6.06 7.15 7.09
CA SER A 372 -6.93 7.44 8.24
C SER A 372 -6.19 7.47 9.58
N TYR A 373 -5.21 6.58 9.78
CA TYR A 373 -4.40 6.58 11.00
C TYR A 373 -3.03 7.26 10.81
N THR A 374 -2.47 7.17 9.61
CA THR A 374 -1.18 7.80 9.29
C THR A 374 -1.26 9.31 9.45
N ALA A 375 -2.36 9.92 8.97
CA ALA A 375 -2.64 11.35 9.17
C ALA A 375 -2.73 11.74 10.65
N ASN A 376 -2.92 10.78 11.56
CA ASN A 376 -2.88 10.99 13.01
C ASN A 376 -1.50 10.68 13.63
N GLY A 377 -0.48 10.48 12.81
CA GLY A 377 0.90 10.28 13.25
C GLY A 377 1.18 8.92 13.89
N ILE A 378 0.46 7.87 13.49
CA ILE A 378 0.72 6.49 13.95
C ILE A 378 1.91 5.91 13.17
N HIS A 379 2.81 5.25 13.88
CA HIS A 379 4.04 4.68 13.34
C HIS A 379 4.13 3.18 13.62
N ASN A 380 4.78 2.44 12.70
CA ASN A 380 5.02 1.00 12.85
C ASN A 380 6.15 0.67 13.84
N ASP A 381 6.97 1.63 14.18
CA ASP A 381 8.17 1.41 15.01
C ASP A 381 8.45 2.63 15.86
N GLU A 382 7.91 2.63 17.07
CA GLU A 382 8.32 3.58 18.11
C GLU A 382 9.28 2.89 19.09
N SER A 383 10.55 3.21 18.99
CA SER A 383 11.39 3.10 20.17
C SER A 383 11.16 4.35 21.01
N ALA A 384 10.73 4.18 22.24
CA ALA A 384 10.30 5.25 23.16
C ALA A 384 11.33 6.35 23.42
N ASN A 385 12.53 6.26 22.86
CA ASN A 385 13.67 7.10 23.22
C ASN A 385 14.45 7.74 22.08
N SER A 386 14.07 7.64 20.83
CA SER A 386 14.80 8.36 19.79
C SER A 386 13.90 8.96 18.72
N ALA A 387 14.05 10.26 18.53
CA ALA A 387 13.42 11.02 17.47
C ALA A 387 13.80 10.54 16.04
N PHE A 388 14.74 9.61 15.93
CA PHE A 388 15.31 9.16 14.67
C PHE A 388 14.90 7.74 14.23
N THR A 389 14.10 7.06 15.02
CA THR A 389 13.70 5.66 14.74
C THR A 389 12.23 5.51 14.38
N LYS A 390 11.54 6.60 14.18
CA LYS A 390 10.16 6.55 13.71
C LYS A 390 10.17 6.10 12.26
N HIS A 391 9.57 4.96 12.03
CA HIS A 391 9.47 4.35 10.73
C HIS A 391 8.00 4.03 10.45
N LEU A 392 7.53 4.42 9.31
CA LEU A 392 6.20 4.11 8.84
C LEU A 392 6.25 3.60 7.40
N GLY A 393 5.55 2.51 7.19
CA GLY A 393 5.33 1.94 5.88
C GLY A 393 6.25 0.76 5.59
N SER A 394 5.61 -0.27 5.13
CA SER A 394 6.18 -1.43 4.47
C SER A 394 5.27 -1.75 3.28
N TYR A 395 5.75 -2.61 2.39
CA TYR A 395 4.94 -3.05 1.26
C TYR A 395 4.47 -4.47 1.52
N SER A 396 3.25 -4.79 1.06
CA SER A 396 2.73 -6.15 1.11
C SER A 396 3.67 -7.13 0.42
N VAL A 397 3.54 -8.43 0.67
CA VAL A 397 4.17 -9.39 -0.23
C VAL A 397 3.68 -9.16 -1.65
N ALA A 398 4.56 -9.38 -2.61
CA ALA A 398 4.17 -9.30 -4.01
C ALA A 398 3.14 -10.39 -4.33
N ARG A 399 2.24 -10.09 -5.25
CA ARG A 399 1.15 -10.98 -5.65
C ARG A 399 1.12 -11.17 -7.14
N ASN A 400 0.82 -12.38 -7.58
CA ASN A 400 0.34 -12.62 -8.93
C ASN A 400 -1.15 -12.33 -8.97
N LEU A 401 -1.56 -11.44 -9.85
CA LEU A 401 -2.96 -11.13 -10.12
C LEU A 401 -3.37 -11.74 -11.46
N GLU A 402 -4.44 -12.51 -11.47
CA GLU A 402 -5.02 -13.12 -12.66
C GLU A 402 -6.48 -12.75 -12.82
N LEU A 403 -6.86 -12.34 -14.02
CA LEU A 403 -8.25 -12.03 -14.34
C LEU A 403 -9.01 -13.30 -14.70
N GLY A 404 -10.08 -13.61 -13.96
CA GLY A 404 -10.99 -14.71 -14.20
C GLY A 404 -11.97 -14.46 -15.35
N ASN A 405 -12.69 -15.50 -15.79
CA ASN A 405 -13.74 -15.36 -16.80
C ASN A 405 -14.98 -14.61 -16.28
N ASP A 406 -15.14 -14.55 -14.98
CA ASP A 406 -16.16 -13.81 -14.25
C ASP A 406 -15.77 -12.34 -14.00
N MET A 407 -14.66 -11.89 -14.60
CA MET A 407 -14.11 -10.56 -14.40
C MET A 407 -13.75 -10.26 -12.93
N SER A 408 -13.46 -11.28 -12.12
CA SER A 408 -12.85 -11.13 -10.80
C SER A 408 -11.33 -11.32 -10.91
N ILE A 409 -10.59 -10.65 -10.02
CA ILE A 409 -9.14 -10.82 -9.90
C ILE A 409 -8.84 -11.79 -8.77
N LYS A 410 -8.01 -12.79 -9.10
CA LYS A 410 -7.41 -13.71 -8.13
C LYS A 410 -6.02 -13.24 -7.75
N SER A 411 -5.76 -13.17 -6.46
CA SER A 411 -4.51 -12.75 -5.85
C SER A 411 -3.79 -13.94 -5.24
N THR A 412 -2.57 -14.22 -5.69
CA THR A 412 -1.74 -15.31 -5.16
C THR A 412 -0.42 -14.73 -4.66
N PRO A 413 -0.04 -14.94 -3.38
CA PRO A 413 1.17 -14.36 -2.84
C PRO A 413 2.42 -15.00 -3.43
N ILE A 414 3.45 -14.18 -3.62
CA ILE A 414 4.81 -14.58 -3.96
C ILE A 414 5.64 -14.49 -2.68
N VAL A 415 6.06 -15.63 -2.17
CA VAL A 415 6.76 -15.68 -0.88
C VAL A 415 7.96 -16.62 -0.96
N GLY A 416 9.05 -16.22 -0.33
CA GLY A 416 10.16 -17.11 -0.01
C GLY A 416 9.81 -17.98 1.19
N GLN A 417 10.02 -19.27 1.05
CA GLN A 417 9.83 -20.21 2.15
C GLN A 417 11.21 -20.61 2.68
N GLY A 418 11.44 -20.30 3.95
CA GLY A 418 12.54 -20.91 4.68
C GLY A 418 12.28 -22.38 4.96
N LYS A 419 13.18 -23.03 5.69
CA LYS A 419 12.96 -24.40 6.13
C LYS A 419 11.63 -24.51 6.84
N GLU A 420 10.87 -25.56 6.51
CA GLU A 420 9.71 -25.95 7.30
C GLU A 420 10.15 -26.12 8.77
N VAL A 421 9.50 -25.38 9.66
CA VAL A 421 9.84 -25.40 11.08
C VAL A 421 9.01 -26.43 11.80
N LYS A 422 7.76 -26.60 11.41
CA LYS A 422 6.83 -27.47 12.10
C LYS A 422 5.63 -27.87 11.24
N HIS A 423 5.20 -29.11 11.45
CA HIS A 423 4.04 -29.69 10.82
C HIS A 423 3.09 -30.25 11.90
N TYR A 424 1.84 -29.87 11.86
CA TYR A 424 0.81 -30.31 12.80
C TYR A 424 -0.30 -30.97 12.00
N ASN A 425 -0.45 -32.28 12.15
CA ASN A 425 -1.44 -33.07 11.42
C ASN A 425 -2.69 -33.33 12.24
N SER A 426 -3.82 -33.20 11.61
CA SER A 426 -5.11 -33.63 12.15
C SER A 426 -5.39 -33.08 13.55
N VAL A 427 -5.08 -31.83 13.77
CA VAL A 427 -5.37 -31.14 15.02
C VAL A 427 -6.88 -31.12 15.21
N SER A 428 -7.37 -31.63 16.32
CA SER A 428 -8.82 -31.74 16.60
C SER A 428 -9.08 -31.49 18.08
N LYS A 429 -10.37 -31.37 18.41
CA LYS A 429 -10.83 -31.26 19.81
C LYS A 429 -10.22 -32.31 20.74
N ASP A 430 -10.16 -33.55 20.27
CA ASP A 430 -9.71 -34.69 21.09
C ASP A 430 -8.17 -34.76 21.21
N HIS A 431 -7.47 -34.04 20.35
CA HIS A 431 -6.02 -33.95 20.31
C HIS A 431 -5.55 -32.49 20.12
N PRO A 432 -5.91 -31.60 21.05
CA PRO A 432 -5.44 -30.24 21.00
C PRO A 432 -3.92 -30.21 21.24
N ILE A 433 -3.21 -29.38 20.51
CA ILE A 433 -1.80 -29.14 20.80
C ILE A 433 -1.73 -28.32 22.09
N ASN A 434 -0.91 -28.78 23.03
CA ASN A 434 -0.70 -28.22 24.37
C ASN A 434 -1.81 -28.43 25.42
N GLY A 435 -2.77 -29.30 25.20
CA GLY A 435 -3.71 -29.75 26.24
C GLY A 435 -4.61 -28.70 26.87
N ILE A 436 -4.75 -27.53 26.24
CA ILE A 436 -5.58 -26.45 26.76
C ILE A 436 -7.02 -26.70 26.37
N ASN A 437 -7.86 -27.08 27.34
CA ASN A 437 -9.30 -27.09 27.18
C ASN A 437 -9.83 -25.66 27.10
N ALA A 438 -10.35 -25.29 25.95
CA ALA A 438 -10.83 -23.95 25.66
C ALA A 438 -12.16 -23.62 26.33
N SER A 439 -12.21 -23.55 27.63
CA SER A 439 -13.48 -23.21 28.28
C SER A 439 -13.60 -21.77 28.77
N SER A 440 -12.52 -20.99 28.81
CA SER A 440 -12.56 -19.72 29.53
C SER A 440 -12.20 -18.46 28.76
N ASN A 441 -11.55 -18.56 27.61
CA ASN A 441 -11.19 -17.38 26.82
C ASN A 441 -11.92 -17.39 25.48
N ARG A 442 -13.20 -17.05 25.52
CA ARG A 442 -13.95 -16.80 24.28
C ARG A 442 -13.26 -15.69 23.49
N PRO A 443 -12.78 -15.97 22.29
CA PRO A 443 -12.17 -14.94 21.47
C PRO A 443 -13.12 -13.81 21.09
N PHE A 444 -14.43 -14.02 21.22
CA PHE A 444 -15.43 -13.02 20.89
C PHE A 444 -16.60 -12.94 21.85
N THR A 445 -16.74 -11.78 22.43
CA THR A 445 -18.01 -11.32 22.97
C THR A 445 -18.29 -9.95 22.37
N ASN A 446 -18.80 -9.90 21.18
CA ASN A 446 -19.59 -8.77 20.73
C ASN A 446 -20.95 -9.32 20.32
N GLY A 447 -21.81 -9.54 21.32
CA GLY A 447 -23.26 -9.43 21.25
C GLY A 447 -24.02 -10.27 20.22
N ARG A 448 -23.38 -11.17 19.47
CA ARG A 448 -24.07 -12.17 18.66
C ARG A 448 -23.60 -13.54 19.07
N ASP A 449 -24.53 -14.20 19.67
CA ASP A 449 -24.45 -15.52 20.22
C ASP A 449 -23.78 -16.52 19.31
N THR A 450 -22.57 -16.92 19.72
CA THR A 450 -22.21 -18.32 19.52
C THR A 450 -22.89 -19.07 20.63
N ASN A 451 -24.07 -19.64 20.39
CA ASN A 451 -24.68 -20.61 21.30
C ASN A 451 -23.87 -21.91 21.40
N GLY A 452 -22.68 -21.91 20.80
CA GLY A 452 -21.78 -23.04 20.71
C GLY A 452 -20.54 -22.92 21.58
N THR A 453 -20.04 -24.04 22.02
CA THR A 453 -18.75 -24.14 22.71
C THR A 453 -17.63 -23.94 21.70
N ILE A 454 -16.69 -23.08 22.03
CA ILE A 454 -15.48 -22.83 21.22
C ILE A 454 -14.36 -23.72 21.73
N TYR A 455 -13.68 -24.39 20.83
CA TYR A 455 -12.60 -25.32 21.12
C TYR A 455 -11.28 -24.78 20.57
N ASN A 456 -10.24 -24.83 21.37
CA ASN A 456 -8.89 -24.54 20.94
C ASN A 456 -8.30 -25.74 20.17
N LEU A 457 -7.99 -25.55 18.90
CA LEU A 457 -7.37 -26.58 18.07
C LEU A 457 -5.85 -26.47 18.07
N LEU A 458 -5.33 -25.25 18.18
CA LEU A 458 -3.89 -24.97 18.15
C LEU A 458 -3.60 -23.75 19.03
N ASP A 459 -2.56 -23.85 19.87
CA ASP A 459 -2.01 -22.74 20.62
C ASP A 459 -0.49 -22.86 20.61
N VAL A 460 0.19 -21.99 19.87
CA VAL A 460 1.63 -21.95 19.75
C VAL A 460 2.14 -20.59 20.21
N PRO A 461 2.63 -20.50 21.45
CA PRO A 461 3.12 -19.25 22.01
C PRO A 461 4.56 -18.92 21.58
N SER A 462 4.89 -17.66 21.69
CA SER A 462 6.26 -17.13 21.59
C SER A 462 7.00 -17.44 20.29
N LEU A 463 6.27 -17.51 19.18
CA LEU A 463 6.86 -17.62 17.85
C LEU A 463 7.54 -16.31 17.42
N SER A 464 8.54 -16.38 16.56
CA SER A 464 8.98 -15.17 15.85
C SER A 464 7.85 -14.66 14.95
N VAL A 465 7.85 -13.36 14.68
CA VAL A 465 6.74 -12.71 13.93
C VAL A 465 6.71 -13.10 12.46
N ASN A 466 7.84 -13.49 11.86
CA ASN A 466 7.96 -13.76 10.42
C ASN A 466 7.59 -15.21 10.11
N LYS A 467 6.33 -15.47 9.83
CA LYS A 467 5.82 -16.83 9.59
C LYS A 467 4.90 -16.91 8.39
N LEU A 468 5.00 -18.08 7.75
CA LEU A 468 4.05 -18.56 6.76
C LEU A 468 3.29 -19.75 7.37
N TYR A 469 1.98 -19.65 7.40
CA TYR A 469 1.11 -20.75 7.76
C TYR A 469 0.28 -21.17 6.54
N ASN A 470 0.30 -22.46 6.21
CA ASN A 470 -0.66 -23.06 5.32
C ASN A 470 -1.61 -23.91 6.18
N LEU A 471 -2.89 -23.63 6.10
CA LEU A 471 -3.93 -24.21 6.93
C LEU A 471 -4.91 -24.96 6.03
N HIS A 472 -5.07 -26.25 6.29
CA HIS A 472 -6.03 -27.11 5.59
C HIS A 472 -7.10 -27.54 6.60
N PHE A 473 -8.23 -26.86 6.55
CA PHE A 473 -9.42 -27.23 7.33
C PHE A 473 -10.25 -28.21 6.53
N TYR A 474 -10.63 -29.32 7.13
CA TYR A 474 -11.43 -30.33 6.46
C TYR A 474 -12.36 -31.05 7.43
N ASN A 475 -13.40 -31.69 6.88
CA ASN A 475 -14.28 -32.55 7.61
C ASN A 475 -14.26 -33.98 7.03
N THR A 476 -14.09 -34.95 7.89
CA THR A 476 -13.95 -36.37 7.47
C THR A 476 -15.29 -37.03 7.08
N LYS A 477 -16.42 -36.39 7.37
CA LYS A 477 -17.75 -36.97 7.21
C LYS A 477 -18.67 -36.16 6.30
N SER A 478 -18.53 -34.86 6.26
CA SER A 478 -19.43 -33.94 5.56
C SER A 478 -18.73 -32.64 5.18
N SER A 479 -19.49 -31.63 4.74
CA SER A 479 -18.95 -30.27 4.62
C SER A 479 -18.49 -29.78 5.98
N TYR A 480 -17.43 -28.96 5.97
CA TYR A 480 -16.91 -28.30 7.17
C TYR A 480 -18.01 -27.40 7.76
N ARG A 481 -18.28 -27.55 9.05
CA ARG A 481 -19.29 -26.78 9.79
C ARG A 481 -18.65 -26.18 11.03
N GLY A 482 -19.21 -25.07 11.48
CA GLY A 482 -18.70 -24.30 12.59
C GLY A 482 -17.72 -23.23 12.14
N ARG A 483 -17.71 -22.13 12.87
CA ARG A 483 -16.82 -21.01 12.57
C ARG A 483 -15.39 -21.34 12.93
N ILE A 484 -14.49 -20.78 12.17
CA ILE A 484 -13.05 -20.82 12.38
C ILE A 484 -12.60 -19.45 12.89
N TYR A 485 -11.77 -19.45 13.92
CA TYR A 485 -11.14 -18.26 14.47
C TYR A 485 -9.63 -18.45 14.43
N ILE A 486 -8.92 -17.50 13.85
CA ILE A 486 -7.46 -17.48 13.85
C ILE A 486 -7.02 -16.22 14.57
N ASP A 487 -6.36 -16.41 15.70
CA ASP A 487 -5.86 -15.33 16.56
C ASP A 487 -4.35 -15.23 16.46
N ILE A 488 -3.87 -14.05 16.19
CA ILE A 488 -2.44 -13.72 16.12
C ILE A 488 -2.20 -12.59 17.11
N TRP A 489 -1.61 -12.94 18.25
CA TRP A 489 -1.32 -11.98 19.32
C TRP A 489 0.14 -11.53 19.24
N GLN A 490 0.37 -10.24 19.39
CA GLN A 490 1.68 -9.61 19.49
C GLN A 490 1.67 -8.72 20.74
N GLY A 491 2.21 -9.21 21.83
CA GLY A 491 2.01 -8.56 23.13
C GLY A 491 0.52 -8.54 23.52
N ASN A 492 -0.01 -7.34 23.75
CA ASN A 492 -1.42 -7.12 24.07
C ASN A 492 -2.30 -6.83 22.83
N ASP A 493 -1.67 -6.71 21.68
CA ASP A 493 -2.36 -6.45 20.42
C ASP A 493 -2.71 -7.74 19.71
N TYR A 494 -3.76 -7.72 18.90
CA TYR A 494 -4.14 -8.92 18.13
C TYR A 494 -4.72 -8.56 16.76
N VAL A 495 -4.55 -9.53 15.85
CA VAL A 495 -5.30 -9.63 14.60
C VAL A 495 -6.08 -10.94 14.66
N ARG A 496 -7.37 -10.89 14.36
CA ARG A 496 -8.29 -12.03 14.47
C ARG A 496 -9.14 -12.18 13.24
N LEU A 497 -9.00 -13.30 12.56
CA LEU A 497 -9.91 -13.72 11.50
C LEU A 497 -11.08 -14.50 12.11
N ASN A 498 -12.31 -14.13 11.75
CA ASN A 498 -13.49 -14.96 11.86
C ASN A 498 -13.91 -15.42 10.49
N TYR A 499 -14.06 -16.69 10.29
CA TYR A 499 -14.50 -17.26 9.04
C TYR A 499 -15.60 -18.29 9.27
N ASP A 500 -16.69 -18.16 8.54
CA ASP A 500 -17.79 -19.13 8.53
C ASP A 500 -17.77 -19.92 7.21
N PRO A 501 -17.22 -21.14 7.19
CA PRO A 501 -17.15 -21.95 5.98
C PRO A 501 -18.52 -22.36 5.41
N SER A 502 -19.59 -22.30 6.21
CA SER A 502 -20.93 -22.69 5.77
C SER A 502 -21.53 -21.69 4.77
N ASN A 503 -21.23 -20.42 4.94
CA ASN A 503 -21.74 -19.35 4.09
C ASN A 503 -20.64 -18.56 3.36
N GLY A 504 -19.36 -18.83 3.67
CA GLY A 504 -18.21 -18.18 3.05
C GLY A 504 -17.91 -16.79 3.60
N LEU A 505 -18.65 -16.33 4.60
CA LEU A 505 -18.48 -14.99 5.15
C LEU A 505 -17.33 -14.94 6.16
N TYR A 506 -16.60 -13.84 6.15
CA TYR A 506 -15.52 -13.59 7.11
C TYR A 506 -15.39 -12.12 7.48
N ASN A 507 -14.79 -11.87 8.61
CA ASN A 507 -14.30 -10.55 8.99
C ASN A 507 -12.95 -10.68 9.72
N VAL A 508 -12.19 -9.58 9.72
CA VAL A 508 -10.95 -9.47 10.48
C VAL A 508 -11.11 -8.35 11.49
N LYS A 509 -10.78 -8.62 12.74
CA LYS A 509 -10.77 -7.63 13.81
C LYS A 509 -9.35 -7.43 14.28
N THR A 510 -9.03 -6.21 14.62
CA THR A 510 -7.72 -5.83 15.13
C THR A 510 -7.87 -5.07 16.45
N ARG A 511 -6.90 -5.23 17.32
CA ARG A 511 -6.67 -4.38 18.48
C ARG A 511 -5.23 -3.92 18.46
N SER A 512 -5.03 -2.64 18.62
CA SER A 512 -3.69 -2.05 18.68
C SER A 512 -3.67 -0.95 19.74
N GLY A 513 -2.74 -1.08 20.68
CA GLY A 513 -2.52 -0.07 21.70
C GLY A 513 -2.04 1.26 21.11
N GLU A 514 -1.35 1.24 19.97
CA GLU A 514 -0.94 2.44 19.27
C GLU A 514 -2.13 3.17 18.64
N LEU A 515 -3.00 2.42 17.95
CA LEU A 515 -4.24 2.99 17.39
C LEU A 515 -5.17 3.52 18.48
N ASP A 516 -5.21 2.84 19.64
CA ASP A 516 -6.02 3.27 20.79
C ASP A 516 -5.50 4.54 21.44
N ARG A 517 -4.18 4.73 21.51
CA ARG A 517 -3.57 5.92 22.11
C ARG A 517 -3.67 7.13 21.20
N GLY A 518 -3.48 6.94 19.91
CA GLY A 518 -3.38 8.04 18.94
C GLY A 518 -2.25 9.00 19.23
N ARG A 519 -1.86 9.78 18.25
CA ARG A 519 -0.99 10.92 18.46
C ARG A 519 -1.88 12.12 18.83
N ASN A 520 -1.49 12.94 19.78
CA ASN A 520 -2.25 14.10 20.25
C ASN A 520 -3.57 13.78 21.00
N GLY A 521 -3.70 12.58 21.57
CA GLY A 521 -4.87 12.21 22.37
C GLY A 521 -6.15 11.98 21.58
N GLN A 522 -6.09 11.95 20.25
CA GLN A 522 -7.20 11.52 19.41
C GLN A 522 -6.97 10.05 19.04
N ALA A 523 -7.78 9.19 19.60
CA ALA A 523 -7.74 7.79 19.30
C ALA A 523 -8.00 7.57 17.80
N ALA A 524 -6.98 7.10 17.08
CA ALA A 524 -7.14 6.65 15.70
C ALA A 524 -8.07 5.43 15.62
N SER A 525 -8.29 4.76 16.75
CA SER A 525 -9.17 3.60 16.89
C SER A 525 -10.61 3.85 16.44
N SER A 526 -11.18 5.02 16.75
CA SER A 526 -12.56 5.30 16.31
C SER A 526 -12.66 5.39 14.79
N TYR A 527 -11.67 5.97 14.13
CA TYR A 527 -11.59 6.02 12.67
C TYR A 527 -11.27 4.66 12.05
N TYR A 528 -10.36 3.95 12.66
CA TYR A 528 -9.88 2.66 12.14
C TYR A 528 -10.90 1.54 12.39
N TYR A 529 -11.53 1.52 13.57
CA TYR A 529 -12.51 0.50 13.92
C TYR A 529 -13.94 0.86 13.50
N ASP A 530 -14.35 2.11 13.56
CA ASP A 530 -15.70 2.54 13.22
C ASP A 530 -15.88 2.78 11.72
N GLY A 531 -14.90 3.37 11.06
CA GLY A 531 -14.90 3.56 9.62
C GLY A 531 -14.73 2.26 8.84
N LEU A 532 -13.91 1.33 9.36
CA LEU A 532 -13.68 0.01 8.79
C LEU A 532 -14.79 -0.99 9.10
N LEU A 533 -15.39 -0.85 10.27
CA LEU A 533 -16.15 -1.91 10.89
C LEU A 533 -17.64 -1.58 11.00
N GLY A 534 -18.10 -0.45 10.50
CA GLY A 534 -19.51 -0.08 10.47
C GLY A 534 -20.25 -0.42 11.77
N ASN A 535 -20.33 0.48 12.72
CA ASN A 535 -21.06 0.31 13.99
C ASN A 535 -20.64 -0.90 14.85
N GLY A 536 -19.35 -1.25 14.85
CA GLY A 536 -18.82 -2.34 15.69
C GLY A 536 -19.07 -3.76 15.17
N ASN A 537 -19.72 -3.92 14.01
CA ASN A 537 -20.02 -5.24 13.43
C ASN A 537 -18.97 -5.74 12.43
N GLY A 538 -17.97 -4.94 12.08
CA GLY A 538 -16.94 -5.28 11.11
C GLY A 538 -17.45 -5.32 9.66
N TYR A 539 -16.57 -4.97 8.71
CA TYR A 539 -16.81 -5.27 7.31
C TYR A 539 -16.84 -6.79 7.14
N ILE A 540 -17.93 -7.29 6.61
CA ILE A 540 -18.11 -8.72 6.32
C ILE A 540 -17.84 -8.92 4.84
N ALA A 541 -16.79 -9.67 4.53
CA ALA A 541 -16.44 -10.07 3.17
C ALA A 541 -16.99 -11.47 2.88
N ASP A 542 -17.29 -11.73 1.61
CA ASP A 542 -17.70 -13.06 1.13
C ASP A 542 -16.52 -13.67 0.36
N SER A 543 -15.97 -14.77 0.88
CA SER A 543 -14.92 -15.52 0.22
C SER A 543 -15.37 -16.24 -1.06
N GLY A 544 -16.69 -16.36 -1.27
CA GLY A 544 -17.25 -17.16 -2.35
C GLY A 544 -17.11 -18.67 -2.19
N VAL A 545 -16.48 -19.14 -1.12
CA VAL A 545 -16.23 -20.57 -0.84
C VAL A 545 -17.22 -21.03 0.23
N LYS A 546 -18.23 -21.79 -0.18
CA LYS A 546 -19.36 -22.21 0.68
C LYS A 546 -19.54 -23.71 0.69
N ASN A 547 -19.86 -24.26 1.85
CA ASN A 547 -20.24 -25.69 2.03
C ASN A 547 -19.24 -26.68 1.42
N GLN A 548 -17.95 -26.37 1.46
CA GLN A 548 -16.89 -27.24 0.99
C GLN A 548 -16.52 -28.29 2.04
N HIS A 549 -16.01 -29.45 1.59
CA HIS A 549 -15.43 -30.45 2.49
C HIS A 549 -14.13 -29.95 3.13
N SER A 550 -13.40 -29.12 2.40
CA SER A 550 -12.16 -28.52 2.88
C SER A 550 -12.04 -27.04 2.48
N VAL A 551 -11.29 -26.31 3.26
CA VAL A 551 -10.94 -24.91 3.02
C VAL A 551 -9.46 -24.73 3.30
N ASP A 552 -8.74 -24.22 2.31
CA ASP A 552 -7.33 -23.87 2.44
C ASP A 552 -7.19 -22.38 2.70
N LEU A 553 -6.45 -22.03 3.74
CA LEU A 553 -6.09 -20.65 4.04
C LEU A 553 -4.58 -20.53 4.11
N LYS A 554 -4.04 -19.44 3.60
CA LYS A 554 -2.65 -19.08 3.80
C LYS A 554 -2.59 -17.80 4.62
N VAL A 555 -1.76 -17.81 5.68
CA VAL A 555 -1.56 -16.66 6.55
C VAL A 555 -0.08 -16.33 6.58
N LEU A 556 0.23 -15.08 6.25
CA LEU A 556 1.56 -14.53 6.38
C LEU A 556 1.56 -13.54 7.52
N THR A 557 2.56 -13.64 8.39
CA THR A 557 2.75 -12.70 9.48
C THR A 557 4.14 -12.10 9.40
N ASP A 558 4.23 -10.84 9.67
CA ASP A 558 5.48 -10.11 9.85
C ASP A 558 5.35 -9.16 11.04
N LYS A 559 6.42 -8.51 11.43
CA LYS A 559 6.39 -7.49 12.50
C LYS A 559 5.31 -6.45 12.26
N ASN A 560 5.18 -5.98 11.02
CA ASN A 560 4.34 -4.83 10.64
C ASN A 560 3.02 -5.21 9.96
N SER A 561 2.78 -6.50 9.69
CA SER A 561 1.59 -6.90 8.93
C SER A 561 1.10 -8.31 9.24
N VAL A 562 -0.14 -8.53 8.88
CA VAL A 562 -0.73 -9.87 8.69
C VAL A 562 -1.48 -9.85 7.37
N GLU A 563 -1.24 -10.87 6.54
CA GLU A 563 -1.91 -11.04 5.27
C GLU A 563 -2.60 -12.41 5.20
N PHE A 564 -3.90 -12.42 4.91
CA PHE A 564 -4.69 -13.63 4.71
C PHE A 564 -4.97 -13.82 3.22
N PHE A 565 -4.86 -15.06 2.75
CA PHE A 565 -5.18 -15.44 1.37
C PHE A 565 -6.18 -16.60 1.37
N PHE A 566 -7.27 -16.40 0.64
CA PHE A 566 -8.40 -17.32 0.57
C PHE A 566 -8.37 -18.16 -0.73
N PRO A 567 -9.02 -19.33 -0.77
CA PRO A 567 -8.98 -20.25 -1.90
C PRO A 567 -9.50 -19.66 -3.22
N ASN A 568 -10.45 -18.73 -3.13
CA ASN A 568 -10.99 -18.03 -4.30
C ASN A 568 -10.06 -16.95 -4.87
N GLY A 569 -8.92 -16.70 -4.21
CA GLY A 569 -7.96 -15.67 -4.60
C GLY A 569 -8.23 -14.31 -3.99
N GLN A 570 -9.13 -14.18 -3.06
CA GLN A 570 -9.24 -12.97 -2.24
C GLN A 570 -8.08 -12.88 -1.26
N SER A 571 -7.75 -11.66 -0.88
CA SER A 571 -6.75 -11.37 0.15
C SER A 571 -7.28 -10.33 1.13
N TYR A 572 -6.67 -10.31 2.31
CA TYR A 572 -6.95 -9.33 3.37
C TYR A 572 -5.66 -8.95 4.04
N THR A 573 -5.27 -7.69 3.92
CA THR A 573 -4.03 -7.14 4.50
C THR A 573 -4.37 -6.19 5.63
N VAL A 574 -3.65 -6.32 6.74
CA VAL A 574 -3.78 -5.46 7.91
C VAL A 574 -2.41 -5.14 8.50
N ALA A 575 -2.18 -3.87 8.83
CA ALA A 575 -0.97 -3.41 9.49
C ALA A 575 -0.97 -3.76 10.99
N ARG A 576 0.23 -3.95 11.53
CA ARG A 576 0.49 -4.08 12.98
C ARG A 576 1.47 -3.01 13.44
N PHE A 577 1.31 -2.56 14.68
CA PHE A 577 2.06 -1.44 15.24
C PHE A 577 2.82 -1.79 16.53
N ASN A 578 2.75 -3.05 16.96
CA ASN A 578 3.43 -3.49 18.17
C ASN A 578 4.91 -3.76 17.91
N THR A 579 5.76 -3.35 18.82
CA THR A 579 7.23 -3.55 18.72
C THR A 579 7.71 -4.93 19.15
N ASN A 580 6.84 -5.76 19.69
CA ASN A 580 7.21 -7.10 20.15
C ASN A 580 7.58 -8.00 18.97
N GLN A 581 8.76 -8.64 19.07
CA GLN A 581 9.27 -9.57 18.05
C GLN A 581 8.72 -10.99 18.18
N LYS A 582 7.84 -11.21 19.15
CA LYS A 582 7.20 -12.50 19.41
C LYS A 582 5.69 -12.38 19.23
N GLN A 583 5.11 -13.48 18.78
CA GLN A 583 3.68 -13.62 18.61
C GLN A 583 3.19 -14.98 19.11
N ASP A 584 1.91 -15.03 19.52
CA ASP A 584 1.19 -16.27 19.74
C ASP A 584 0.25 -16.50 18.56
N PHE A 585 0.20 -17.74 18.09
CA PHE A 585 -0.70 -18.14 17.01
C PHE A 585 -1.68 -19.19 17.52
N LYS A 586 -2.98 -18.90 17.42
CA LYS A 586 -4.04 -19.76 17.96
C LYS A 586 -5.11 -20.00 16.92
N ILE A 587 -5.64 -21.22 16.90
CA ILE A 587 -6.78 -21.61 16.07
C ILE A 587 -7.87 -22.14 16.97
N PHE A 588 -9.07 -21.60 16.80
CA PHE A 588 -10.27 -22.08 17.48
C PHE A 588 -11.34 -22.47 16.46
N THR A 589 -12.22 -23.36 16.81
CA THR A 589 -13.40 -23.71 16.03
C THR A 589 -14.63 -23.89 16.92
N GLU A 590 -15.79 -23.66 16.34
CA GLU A 590 -17.06 -24.07 16.94
C GLU A 590 -17.32 -25.53 16.59
N ASP A 591 -17.87 -26.28 17.53
CA ASP A 591 -18.36 -27.65 17.38
C ASP A 591 -17.50 -28.61 16.51
N PRO A 592 -16.35 -29.04 17.00
CA PRO A 592 -15.52 -30.01 16.28
C PRO A 592 -16.03 -31.46 16.40
N THR A 593 -17.18 -31.69 17.07
CA THR A 593 -17.71 -33.04 17.31
C THR A 593 -18.10 -33.78 16.04
N ASN A 594 -18.27 -33.03 14.92
CA ASN A 594 -18.71 -33.56 13.64
C ASN A 594 -17.61 -34.00 12.69
N GLY A 595 -16.36 -34.13 13.17
CA GLY A 595 -15.25 -34.60 12.35
C GLY A 595 -14.43 -33.46 11.69
N ASN A 596 -14.57 -32.22 12.14
CA ASN A 596 -13.74 -31.09 11.73
C ASN A 596 -12.30 -31.26 12.20
N LYS A 597 -11.37 -31.07 11.30
CA LYS A 597 -9.92 -31.15 11.54
C LYS A 597 -9.20 -30.01 10.85
N VAL A 598 -7.98 -29.74 11.29
CA VAL A 598 -7.06 -28.85 10.59
C VAL A 598 -5.67 -29.46 10.57
N ASP A 599 -5.05 -29.44 9.41
CA ASP A 599 -3.62 -29.67 9.24
C ASP A 599 -2.93 -28.32 9.06
N VAL A 600 -1.82 -28.12 9.74
CA VAL A 600 -1.07 -26.86 9.73
C VAL A 600 0.36 -27.10 9.35
N THR A 601 0.81 -26.43 8.32
CA THR A 601 2.24 -26.31 8.01
C THR A 601 2.69 -24.90 8.37
N GLN A 602 3.72 -24.83 9.20
CA GLN A 602 4.34 -23.56 9.60
C GLN A 602 5.77 -23.52 9.11
N ALA A 603 6.12 -22.46 8.42
CA ALA A 603 7.48 -22.19 7.98
C ALA A 603 7.91 -20.78 8.40
N ASN A 604 9.21 -20.53 8.47
CA ASN A 604 9.71 -19.17 8.55
C ASN A 604 9.53 -18.51 7.17
N LEU A 605 9.14 -17.25 7.14
CA LEU A 605 9.41 -16.42 5.98
C LEU A 605 10.90 -16.14 5.95
N SER A 606 11.55 -16.40 4.84
CA SER A 606 12.99 -16.26 4.68
C SER A 606 13.33 -15.55 3.38
N GLN A 607 14.30 -14.69 3.46
CA GLN A 607 14.98 -14.07 2.33
C GLN A 607 16.30 -14.81 2.03
N ASN A 608 16.32 -16.13 2.07
CA ASN A 608 17.53 -16.97 1.97
C ASN A 608 18.59 -16.49 1.02
#